data_07bbdf1288970dd103fa3c6e13babf4d
#
_entry.id   07bbdf1288970dd103fa3c6e13babf4d
#
_cell.length_a   1.000
_cell.length_b   1.000
_cell.length_c   1.000
_cell.angle_alpha   90.00
_cell.angle_beta   90.00
_cell.angle_gamma   90.00
#
_symmetry.space_group_name_H-M   'P 1'
#
loop_
_entity.id
_entity.type
_entity.pdbx_description
1 polymer ?
#
loop_
_entity_poly.entity_id
_entity_poly.type
_entity_poly.pdbx_seq_one_letter_code
_entity_poly.pdbx_strand_id
1 'polypeptide(L)'
;DMLIAQPDTGEQALEITEALVRSGAIDVVVVDSVAALVPRAEIEGDMGDSHVGLQARLMSQALRKLTGAIGKTNCIVIFINQLREKVGIMYGNPGAEVLRLRPHRCAPDRGAEKRF
;
A
#
# COMPACT_ATOMS: atom_id res chain seq x y z
N ASP A 1 -21.89 2.66 4.52
CA ASP A 1 -21.86 2.04 3.19
C ASP A 1 -20.43 1.58 2.89
N MET A 2 -20.29 0.40 2.34
CA MET A 2 -19.01 -0.19 1.98
C MET A 2 -18.89 -0.27 0.45
N LEU A 3 -17.79 0.25 -0.10
CA LEU A 3 -17.46 0.11 -1.51
C LEU A 3 -16.54 -1.09 -1.71
N ILE A 4 -16.83 -1.91 -2.69
CA ILE A 4 -16.00 -3.08 -3.06
C ILE A 4 -15.61 -2.94 -4.52
N ALA A 5 -14.31 -3.12 -4.82
CA ALA A 5 -13.77 -3.16 -6.16
C ALA A 5 -12.91 -4.41 -6.33
N GLN A 6 -13.01 -5.04 -7.51
CA GLN A 6 -12.20 -6.20 -7.89
C GLN A 6 -11.42 -5.88 -9.15
N PRO A 7 -10.24 -5.25 -9.04
CA PRO A 7 -9.39 -4.95 -10.18
C PRO A 7 -8.71 -6.19 -10.75
N ASP A 8 -8.39 -6.17 -12.04
CA ASP A 8 -7.75 -7.28 -12.74
C ASP A 8 -6.23 -7.29 -12.58
N THR A 9 -5.63 -6.13 -12.33
CA THR A 9 -4.17 -5.97 -12.21
C THR A 9 -3.79 -5.23 -10.95
N GLY A 10 -2.54 -5.41 -10.51
CA GLY A 10 -1.99 -4.69 -9.37
C GLY A 10 -1.96 -3.18 -9.58
N GLU A 11 -1.63 -2.73 -10.80
CA GLU A 11 -1.65 -1.32 -11.17
C GLU A 11 -3.04 -0.70 -11.01
N GLN A 12 -4.08 -1.37 -11.50
CA GLN A 12 -5.46 -0.90 -11.34
C GLN A 12 -5.87 -0.80 -9.87
N ALA A 13 -5.53 -1.83 -9.08
CA ALA A 13 -5.84 -1.83 -7.65
C ALA A 13 -5.24 -0.64 -6.92
N LEU A 14 -3.98 -0.34 -7.22
CA LEU A 14 -3.24 0.74 -6.58
C LEU A 14 -3.70 2.12 -7.08
N GLU A 15 -4.07 2.25 -8.36
CA GLU A 15 -4.68 3.47 -8.92
C GLU A 15 -6.04 3.77 -8.29
N ILE A 16 -6.89 2.74 -8.13
CA ILE A 16 -8.18 2.87 -7.45
C ILE A 16 -7.96 3.31 -5.99
N THR A 17 -7.01 2.68 -5.30
CA THR A 17 -6.66 3.04 -3.92
C THR A 17 -6.20 4.49 -3.83
N GLU A 18 -5.33 4.93 -4.72
CA GLU A 18 -4.86 6.32 -4.77
C GLU A 18 -6.01 7.30 -5.01
N ALA A 19 -6.89 6.99 -5.95
CA ALA A 19 -8.05 7.83 -6.26
C ALA A 19 -9.00 7.97 -5.05
N LEU A 20 -9.27 6.86 -4.35
CA LEU A 20 -10.10 6.86 -3.14
C LEU A 20 -9.48 7.69 -2.02
N VAL A 21 -8.18 7.56 -1.80
CA VAL A 21 -7.46 8.36 -0.80
C VAL A 21 -7.50 9.84 -1.15
N ARG A 22 -7.25 10.20 -2.40
CA ARG A 22 -7.24 11.59 -2.86
C ARG A 22 -8.61 12.26 -2.83
N SER A 23 -9.68 11.48 -2.95
CA SER A 23 -11.06 12.01 -2.91
C SER A 23 -11.40 12.67 -1.57
N GLY A 24 -10.75 12.27 -0.49
CA GLY A 24 -11.04 12.74 0.86
C GLY A 24 -12.39 12.27 1.43
N ALA A 25 -13.14 11.48 0.67
CA ALA A 25 -14.48 10.99 1.07
C ALA A 25 -14.44 9.65 1.81
N ILE A 26 -13.28 8.96 1.80
CA ILE A 26 -13.10 7.64 2.38
C ILE A 26 -12.17 7.72 3.58
N ASP A 27 -12.59 7.15 4.70
CA ASP A 27 -11.82 7.14 5.95
C ASP A 27 -10.85 5.97 6.03
N VAL A 28 -11.24 4.80 5.50
CA VAL A 28 -10.45 3.57 5.54
C VAL A 28 -10.51 2.85 4.20
N VAL A 29 -9.36 2.47 3.67
CA VAL A 29 -9.23 1.61 2.49
C VAL A 29 -8.50 0.35 2.90
N VAL A 30 -9.05 -0.82 2.56
CA VAL A 30 -8.42 -2.12 2.80
C VAL A 30 -8.10 -2.77 1.46
N VAL A 31 -6.85 -3.17 1.28
CA VAL A 31 -6.37 -3.93 0.11
C VAL A 31 -6.07 -5.35 0.55
N ASP A 32 -6.91 -6.28 0.14
CA ASP A 32 -6.78 -7.70 0.45
C ASP A 32 -6.65 -8.49 -0.86
N SER A 33 -5.55 -9.07 -1.14
CA SER A 33 -4.28 -9.07 -0.42
C SER A 33 -3.14 -8.59 -1.35
N VAL A 34 -2.04 -8.14 -0.76
CA VAL A 34 -0.84 -7.72 -1.52
C VAL A 34 -0.33 -8.83 -2.44
N ALA A 35 -0.44 -10.10 -2.02
CA ALA A 35 -0.02 -11.24 -2.83
C ALA A 35 -0.82 -11.40 -4.15
N ALA A 36 -2.03 -10.87 -4.21
CA ALA A 36 -2.88 -10.88 -5.40
C ALA A 36 -2.64 -9.69 -6.34
N LEU A 37 -1.80 -8.73 -5.96
CA LEU A 37 -1.43 -7.59 -6.78
C LEU A 37 -0.41 -8.00 -7.85
N VAL A 38 -0.89 -8.67 -8.87
CA VAL A 38 -0.04 -9.13 -9.99
C VAL A 38 0.17 -7.98 -10.97
N PRO A 39 1.45 -7.64 -11.29
CA PRO A 39 1.72 -6.63 -12.31
C PRO A 39 1.19 -7.05 -13.67
N ARG A 40 0.70 -6.08 -14.46
CA ARG A 40 0.20 -6.34 -15.81
C ARG A 40 1.23 -7.05 -16.69
N ALA A 41 2.50 -6.64 -16.60
CA ALA A 41 3.59 -7.25 -17.35
C ALA A 41 3.77 -8.74 -17.05
N GLU A 42 3.44 -9.18 -15.83
CA GLU A 42 3.48 -10.60 -15.45
C GLU A 42 2.29 -11.38 -16.02
N ILE A 43 1.12 -10.74 -16.14
CA ILE A 43 -0.08 -11.34 -16.72
C ILE A 43 0.06 -11.49 -18.25
N GLU A 44 0.62 -10.48 -18.92
CA GLU A 44 0.79 -10.41 -20.36
C GLU A 44 2.06 -11.11 -20.87
N GLY A 45 2.99 -11.48 -19.96
CA GLY A 45 4.24 -12.15 -20.30
C GLY A 45 4.05 -13.63 -20.66
N ASP A 46 5.01 -14.16 -21.43
CA ASP A 46 5.04 -15.57 -21.78
C ASP A 46 5.41 -16.45 -20.58
N MET A 47 4.95 -17.70 -20.60
CA MET A 47 5.33 -18.69 -19.60
C MET A 47 6.84 -18.95 -19.67
N GLY A 48 7.52 -18.61 -18.58
CA GLY A 48 8.97 -18.76 -18.46
C GLY A 48 9.75 -17.45 -18.46
N ASP A 49 9.10 -16.32 -18.75
CA ASP A 49 9.71 -15.01 -18.55
C ASP A 49 9.99 -14.75 -17.07
N SER A 50 11.22 -14.34 -16.79
CA SER A 50 11.61 -14.01 -15.42
C SER A 50 11.20 -12.58 -15.08
N HIS A 51 10.09 -12.44 -14.33
CA HIS A 51 9.60 -11.15 -13.84
C HIS A 51 10.00 -10.90 -12.38
N VAL A 52 11.23 -11.25 -12.02
CA VAL A 52 11.75 -11.11 -10.66
C VAL A 52 11.72 -9.66 -10.21
N GLY A 53 11.02 -9.43 -9.11
CA GLY A 53 10.98 -8.13 -8.45
C GLY A 53 10.00 -7.10 -9.04
N LEU A 54 9.21 -7.43 -10.07
CA LEU A 54 8.20 -6.51 -10.62
C LEU A 54 7.15 -6.11 -9.57
N GLN A 55 6.64 -7.06 -8.81
CA GLN A 55 5.68 -6.78 -7.75
C GLN A 55 6.27 -5.86 -6.67
N ALA A 56 7.51 -6.11 -6.27
CA ALA A 56 8.20 -5.27 -5.29
C ALA A 56 8.41 -3.84 -5.79
N ARG A 57 8.75 -3.67 -7.07
CA ARG A 57 8.88 -2.35 -7.71
C ARG A 57 7.54 -1.63 -7.77
N LEU A 58 6.48 -2.32 -8.18
CA LEU A 58 5.13 -1.79 -8.23
C LEU A 58 4.69 -1.30 -6.85
N MET A 59 4.86 -2.13 -5.82
CA MET A 59 4.52 -1.78 -4.45
C MET A 59 5.34 -0.59 -3.93
N SER A 60 6.63 -0.55 -4.23
CA SER A 60 7.50 0.56 -3.81
C SER A 60 7.08 1.88 -4.44
N GLN A 61 6.74 1.90 -5.71
CA GLN A 61 6.24 3.08 -6.40
C GLN A 61 4.88 3.53 -5.86
N ALA A 62 3.96 2.59 -5.67
CA ALA A 62 2.64 2.87 -5.16
C ALA A 62 2.67 3.42 -3.74
N LEU A 63 3.47 2.83 -2.86
CA LEU A 63 3.61 3.29 -1.47
C LEU A 63 4.16 4.72 -1.39
N ARG A 64 5.10 5.09 -2.27
CA ARG A 64 5.58 6.47 -2.33
C ARG A 64 4.49 7.46 -2.72
N LYS A 65 3.68 7.12 -3.73
CA LYS A 65 2.55 7.95 -4.18
C LYS A 65 1.48 8.05 -3.10
N LEU A 66 1.11 6.91 -2.50
CA LEU A 66 0.10 6.84 -1.45
C LEU A 66 0.52 7.60 -0.20
N THR A 67 1.80 7.52 0.21
CA THR A 67 2.31 8.29 1.36
C THR A 67 2.10 9.79 1.16
N GLY A 68 2.37 10.29 -0.04
CA GLY A 68 2.13 11.70 -0.37
C GLY A 68 0.64 12.09 -0.37
N ALA A 69 -0.23 11.18 -0.78
CA ALA A 69 -1.69 11.40 -0.78
C ALA A 69 -2.27 11.30 0.64
N ILE A 70 -1.88 10.29 1.40
CA ILE A 70 -2.34 10.06 2.79
C ILE A 70 -1.93 11.21 3.70
N GLY A 71 -0.74 11.78 3.51
CA GLY A 71 -0.28 12.93 4.30
C GLY A 71 -1.14 14.19 4.17
N LYS A 72 -1.99 14.26 3.14
CA LYS A 72 -2.90 15.38 2.86
C LYS A 72 -4.35 15.07 3.23
N THR A 73 -4.65 13.86 3.64
CA THR A 73 -6.00 13.39 3.94
C THR A 73 -6.01 12.67 5.29
N ASN A 74 -7.21 12.45 5.84
CA ASN A 74 -7.39 11.68 7.08
C ASN A 74 -7.72 10.20 6.79
N CYS A 75 -7.30 9.68 5.65
CA CYS A 75 -7.55 8.31 5.24
C CYS A 75 -6.50 7.33 5.79
N ILE A 76 -6.95 6.16 6.22
CA ILE A 76 -6.09 5.04 6.63
C ILE A 76 -6.11 4.00 5.52
N VAL A 77 -4.93 3.55 5.08
CA VAL A 77 -4.82 2.45 4.12
C VAL A 77 -4.21 1.24 4.81
N ILE A 78 -4.90 0.11 4.71
CA ILE A 78 -4.48 -1.16 5.31
C ILE A 78 -4.19 -2.14 4.17
N PHE A 79 -2.96 -2.66 4.13
CA PHE A 79 -2.57 -3.72 3.24
C PHE A 79 -2.52 -5.04 4.00
N ILE A 80 -3.27 -6.03 3.52
CA ILE A 80 -3.22 -7.38 4.05
C ILE A 80 -2.22 -8.18 3.24
N ASN A 81 -1.21 -8.75 3.90
CA ASN A 81 -0.20 -9.56 3.25
C ASN A 81 -0.27 -11.00 3.78
N GLN A 82 -0.14 -11.97 2.85
CA GLN A 82 -0.01 -13.37 3.19
C GLN A 82 1.47 -13.72 3.25
N LEU A 83 1.94 -14.14 4.41
CA LEU A 83 3.28 -14.68 4.56
C LEU A 83 3.25 -16.16 4.19
N ARG A 84 4.06 -16.54 3.20
CA ARG A 84 4.34 -17.95 2.93
C ARG A 84 5.63 -18.32 3.67
N GLU A 85 5.52 -19.16 4.66
CA GLU A 85 6.70 -19.73 5.31
C GLU A 85 7.43 -20.63 4.29
N LYS A 86 8.71 -20.36 4.06
CA LYS A 86 9.58 -21.35 3.43
C LYS A 86 9.85 -22.43 4.45
N VAL A 87 9.27 -23.60 4.23
CA VAL A 87 9.56 -24.80 5.03
C VAL A 87 11.07 -25.07 4.94
N GLY A 88 11.80 -24.96 6.06
CA GLY A 88 13.22 -25.26 6.13
C GLY A 88 14.14 -24.18 6.72
N ILE A 89 13.64 -23.02 7.11
CA ILE A 89 14.45 -22.02 7.83
C ILE A 89 14.24 -22.23 9.34
N MET A 90 15.23 -22.84 9.99
CA MET A 90 15.20 -23.14 11.43
C MET A 90 15.49 -21.92 12.34
N TYR A 91 15.79 -20.76 11.80
CA TYR A 91 16.07 -19.54 12.56
C TYR A 91 15.46 -18.33 11.84
N GLY A 92 14.44 -17.75 12.41
CA GLY A 92 13.80 -16.52 11.96
C GLY A 92 12.38 -16.46 12.49
N ASN A 93 12.06 -15.41 13.22
CA ASN A 93 10.71 -15.14 13.69
C ASN A 93 9.79 -14.92 12.47
N PRO A 94 8.71 -15.70 12.26
CA PRO A 94 7.73 -15.38 11.22
C PRO A 94 6.89 -14.20 11.70
N GLY A 95 7.51 -13.02 11.72
CA GLY A 95 6.86 -11.79 12.10
C GLY A 95 5.85 -11.39 11.04
N ALA A 96 4.59 -11.30 11.40
CA ALA A 96 3.59 -10.59 10.63
C ALA A 96 4.03 -9.12 10.52
N GLU A 97 4.59 -8.75 9.38
CA GLU A 97 4.90 -7.37 9.07
C GLU A 97 3.59 -6.66 8.73
N VAL A 98 2.91 -6.18 9.75
CA VAL A 98 1.84 -5.22 9.58
C VAL A 98 2.51 -3.89 9.23
N LEU A 99 2.55 -3.57 7.96
CA LEU A 99 3.01 -2.28 7.48
C LEU A 99 1.99 -1.22 7.92
N ARG A 100 2.12 -0.76 9.15
CA ARG A 100 1.39 0.41 9.63
C ARG A 100 2.05 1.65 9.04
N LEU A 101 1.53 2.16 7.95
CA LEU A 101 1.78 3.53 7.55
C LEU A 101 1.13 4.43 8.61
N ARG A 102 1.89 4.84 9.61
CA ARG A 102 1.43 5.87 10.55
C ARG A 102 1.26 7.16 9.76
N PRO A 103 0.09 7.81 9.82
CA PRO A 103 0.01 9.18 9.36
C PRO A 103 1.01 9.99 10.19
N HIS A 104 1.93 10.67 9.53
CA HIS A 104 2.72 11.71 10.19
C HIS A 104 1.72 12.72 10.74
N ARG A 105 1.50 12.70 12.05
CA ARG A 105 0.87 13.84 12.71
C ARG A 105 1.76 15.03 12.40
N CYS A 106 1.27 15.93 11.57
CA CYS A 106 1.79 17.29 11.60
C CYS A 106 1.68 17.75 13.04
N ALA A 107 2.83 17.96 13.69
CA ALA A 107 2.84 18.62 14.98
C ALA A 107 2.11 19.96 14.78
N PRO A 108 1.19 20.35 15.66
CA PRO A 108 0.60 21.67 15.57
C PRO A 108 1.73 22.68 15.63
N ASP A 109 1.76 23.56 14.65
CA ASP A 109 2.65 24.69 14.56
C ASP A 109 2.55 25.45 15.89
N ARG A 110 3.58 25.36 16.72
CA ARG A 110 3.65 26.16 17.94
C ARG A 110 3.90 27.57 17.46
N GLY A 111 2.83 28.32 17.35
CA GLY A 111 2.84 29.71 17.01
C GLY A 111 4.00 30.42 17.71
N ALA A 112 4.80 31.09 16.91
CA ALA A 112 5.85 31.99 17.37
C ALA A 112 5.17 33.10 18.18
N GLU A 113 5.25 32.97 19.50
CA GLU A 113 4.86 34.03 20.43
C GLU A 113 5.86 35.16 20.26
N LYS A 114 5.50 36.16 19.48
CA LYS A 114 6.24 37.41 19.39
C LYS A 114 6.06 38.13 20.74
N ARG A 115 7.09 38.10 21.57
CA ARG A 115 7.20 39.04 22.67
C ARG A 115 7.60 40.41 22.12
N PHE A 116 6.74 41.37 22.38
CA PHE A 116 7.07 42.78 22.31
C PHE A 116 7.88 43.16 23.55
#